data_625c7cb6226ec07b71c46c8800d887b2
#
_entry.id   625c7cb6226ec07b71c46c8800d887b2
#
_cell.length_a   1.000
_cell.length_b   1.000
_cell.length_c   1.000
_cell.angle_alpha   90.00
_cell.angle_beta   90.00
_cell.angle_gamma   90.00
#
_symmetry.space_group_name_H-M   'P 1'
#
loop_
_entity.id
_entity.type
_entity.pdbx_description
1 polymer ?
#
loop_
_entity_poly.entity_id
_entity_poly.type
_entity_poly.pdbx_seq_one_letter_code
_entity_poly.pdbx_strand_id
1 'polypeptide(L)'
;VFGQCGGCAIQEADQETYTQWKTGLVKAALAPLGLSDRVTDFIDAHGTGRRRVTFHARRRDGDIVIGFMRAKSHDVIDLQSCPLLVPQLQDSAFRLKPLARLLLKSDKPIDIAVTATTSGLDVDLRGHGPASPELRMKLTREAEILDLARLSLHGDIIVERRAPQIAIGKASVILPPGCFLQATEAGEAL
;
A
#
# COMPACT_ATOMS: atom_id res chain seq x y z
N VAL A 1 -4.53 -7.82 14.66
CA VAL A 1 -3.89 -6.48 14.89
C VAL A 1 -4.89 -5.39 15.23
N PHE A 2 -6.17 -5.78 15.47
CA PHE A 2 -7.22 -4.86 15.90
C PHE A 2 -6.83 -4.11 17.20
N GLY A 3 -7.14 -2.83 17.29
CA GLY A 3 -6.75 -1.98 18.43
C GLY A 3 -5.27 -1.64 18.54
N GLN A 4 -4.40 -2.21 17.69
CA GLN A 4 -2.95 -1.94 17.70
C GLN A 4 -2.47 -1.24 16.44
N CYS A 5 -3.04 -1.60 15.28
CA CYS A 5 -2.63 -1.07 13.99
C CYS A 5 -3.07 0.38 13.80
N GLY A 6 -2.13 1.27 13.46
CA GLY A 6 -2.40 2.68 13.15
C GLY A 6 -2.89 2.94 11.73
N GLY A 7 -3.04 1.89 10.90
CA GLY A 7 -3.47 2.04 9.50
C GLY A 7 -4.93 2.44 9.30
N CYS A 8 -5.77 2.31 10.33
CA CYS A 8 -7.19 2.69 10.30
C CYS A 8 -7.50 3.64 11.45
N ALA A 9 -8.23 4.74 11.16
CA ALA A 9 -8.54 5.77 12.16
C ALA A 9 -9.63 5.30 13.15
N ILE A 10 -10.62 4.54 12.66
CA ILE A 10 -11.76 4.06 13.45
C ILE A 10 -12.07 2.61 13.08
N GLN A 11 -11.29 1.68 13.64
CA GLN A 11 -11.43 0.25 13.35
C GLN A 11 -12.71 -0.37 13.95
N GLU A 12 -13.24 0.26 14.98
CA GLU A 12 -14.38 -0.23 15.77
C GLU A 12 -15.74 0.23 15.21
N ALA A 13 -15.74 1.19 14.27
CA ALA A 13 -16.98 1.78 13.78
C ALA A 13 -17.72 0.79 12.85
N ASP A 14 -19.02 0.66 13.07
CA ASP A 14 -19.92 0.10 12.07
C ASP A 14 -20.10 1.05 10.87
N GLN A 15 -20.76 0.57 9.83
CA GLN A 15 -20.94 1.33 8.58
C GLN A 15 -21.72 2.63 8.79
N GLU A 16 -22.70 2.65 9.67
CA GLU A 16 -23.51 3.84 9.93
C GLU A 16 -22.67 4.89 10.64
N THR A 17 -22.00 4.53 11.73
CA THR A 17 -21.07 5.39 12.47
C THR A 17 -19.96 5.93 11.58
N TYR A 18 -19.38 5.07 10.72
CA TYR A 18 -18.36 5.47 9.76
C TYR A 18 -18.89 6.52 8.78
N THR A 19 -20.06 6.32 8.21
CA THR A 19 -20.71 7.23 7.26
C THR A 19 -21.01 8.58 7.90
N GLN A 20 -21.58 8.57 9.10
CA GLN A 20 -21.88 9.78 9.87
C GLN A 20 -20.61 10.54 10.20
N TRP A 21 -19.58 9.87 10.68
CA TRP A 21 -18.28 10.48 10.99
C TRP A 21 -17.65 11.12 9.75
N LYS A 22 -17.55 10.41 8.63
CA LYS A 22 -16.96 10.92 7.39
C LYS A 22 -17.72 12.13 6.85
N THR A 23 -19.05 12.04 6.80
CA THR A 23 -19.93 13.12 6.35
C THR A 23 -19.80 14.33 7.29
N GLY A 24 -19.75 14.08 8.60
CA GLY A 24 -19.59 15.12 9.62
C GLY A 24 -18.29 15.91 9.46
N LEU A 25 -17.16 15.26 9.13
CA LEU A 25 -15.89 15.95 8.87
C LEU A 25 -16.02 16.96 7.72
N VAL A 26 -16.66 16.57 6.62
CA VAL A 26 -16.85 17.45 5.46
C VAL A 26 -17.80 18.60 5.80
N LYS A 27 -18.94 18.30 6.45
CA LYS A 27 -19.90 19.31 6.89
C LYS A 27 -19.28 20.33 7.83
N ALA A 28 -18.48 19.87 8.80
CA ALA A 28 -17.78 20.76 9.74
C ALA A 28 -16.76 21.67 9.03
N ALA A 29 -16.04 21.17 8.04
CA ALA A 29 -15.11 21.96 7.23
C ALA A 29 -15.81 23.03 6.38
N LEU A 30 -17.04 22.77 5.93
CA LEU A 30 -17.84 23.68 5.11
C LEU A 30 -18.70 24.65 5.94
N ALA A 31 -18.92 24.38 7.21
CA ALA A 31 -19.77 25.19 8.09
C ALA A 31 -19.40 26.68 8.16
N PRO A 32 -18.10 27.08 8.25
CA PRO A 32 -17.72 28.49 8.28
C PRO A 32 -18.13 29.28 7.03
N LEU A 33 -18.37 28.57 5.89
CA LEU A 33 -18.80 29.16 4.62
C LEU A 33 -20.32 29.07 4.41
N GLY A 34 -21.08 28.54 5.38
CA GLY A 34 -22.53 28.29 5.24
C GLY A 34 -22.89 27.21 4.20
N LEU A 35 -21.96 26.28 3.92
CA LEU A 35 -22.12 25.29 2.85
C LEU A 35 -22.38 23.85 3.36
N SER A 36 -22.63 23.66 4.66
CA SER A 36 -22.84 22.31 5.25
C SER A 36 -23.96 21.53 4.57
N ASP A 37 -25.03 22.22 4.16
CA ASP A 37 -26.21 21.60 3.52
C ASP A 37 -25.96 21.16 2.07
N ARG A 38 -24.79 21.51 1.50
CA ARG A 38 -24.38 21.08 0.16
C ARG A 38 -23.84 19.65 0.16
N VAL A 39 -23.60 19.06 1.32
CA VAL A 39 -23.19 17.65 1.44
C VAL A 39 -24.45 16.80 1.50
N THR A 40 -24.87 16.28 0.35
CA THR A 40 -26.16 15.55 0.18
C THR A 40 -25.96 14.04 0.19
N ASP A 41 -24.82 13.56 -0.30
CA ASP A 41 -24.60 12.16 -0.56
C ASP A 41 -23.29 11.62 0.06
N PHE A 42 -23.29 10.32 0.32
CA PHE A 42 -22.12 9.53 0.69
C PHE A 42 -22.02 8.31 -0.20
N ILE A 43 -20.90 8.18 -0.91
CA ILE A 43 -20.65 7.02 -1.76
C ILE A 43 -19.53 6.21 -1.11
N ASP A 44 -19.80 4.95 -0.77
CA ASP A 44 -18.77 4.02 -0.29
C ASP A 44 -17.96 3.48 -1.47
N ALA A 45 -16.75 4.00 -1.61
CA ALA A 45 -15.82 3.60 -2.65
C ALA A 45 -14.84 2.50 -2.22
N HIS A 46 -15.16 1.74 -1.14
CA HIS A 46 -14.27 0.67 -0.67
C HIS A 46 -14.17 -0.48 -1.70
N GLY A 47 -15.31 -0.87 -2.29
CA GLY A 47 -15.37 -1.94 -3.29
C GLY A 47 -14.77 -3.26 -2.78
N THR A 48 -13.92 -3.89 -3.59
CA THR A 48 -13.22 -5.14 -3.25
C THR A 48 -12.01 -4.93 -2.33
N GLY A 49 -11.72 -3.70 -1.95
CA GLY A 49 -10.61 -3.33 -1.10
C GLY A 49 -9.54 -2.49 -1.80
N ARG A 50 -8.50 -2.15 -1.03
CA ARG A 50 -7.39 -1.32 -1.50
C ARG A 50 -6.45 -2.13 -2.38
N ARG A 51 -6.18 -1.64 -3.58
CA ARG A 51 -5.25 -2.25 -4.55
C ARG A 51 -3.82 -1.68 -4.45
N ARG A 52 -3.58 -0.70 -3.57
CA ARG A 52 -2.24 -0.15 -3.29
C ARG A 52 -2.03 0.05 -1.81
N VAL A 53 -0.79 -0.19 -1.37
CA VAL A 53 -0.38 -0.09 0.02
C VAL A 53 1.10 0.27 0.11
N THR A 54 1.50 0.97 1.17
CA THR A 54 2.90 1.11 1.56
C THR A 54 3.09 0.47 2.92
N PHE A 55 3.90 -0.56 2.97
CA PHE A 55 4.34 -1.19 4.20
C PHE A 55 5.64 -0.54 4.68
N HIS A 56 5.83 -0.51 5.99
CA HIS A 56 7.11 -0.22 6.62
C HIS A 56 7.80 -1.53 6.97
N ALA A 57 9.09 -1.63 6.68
CA ALA A 57 9.89 -2.79 7.03
C ALA A 57 11.11 -2.36 7.87
N ARG A 58 11.41 -3.12 8.91
CA ARG A 58 12.60 -2.91 9.75
C ARG A 58 13.12 -4.22 10.32
N ARG A 59 14.37 -4.18 10.78
CA ARG A 59 14.95 -5.27 11.54
C ARG A 59 14.51 -5.14 13.01
N ARG A 60 14.12 -6.25 13.64
CA ARG A 60 13.80 -6.34 15.06
C ARG A 60 14.21 -7.71 15.58
N ASP A 61 15.05 -7.74 16.62
CA ASP A 61 15.55 -8.96 17.27
C ASP A 61 16.15 -9.99 16.30
N GLY A 62 16.85 -9.50 15.27
CA GLY A 62 17.49 -10.34 14.24
C GLY A 62 16.59 -10.76 13.08
N ASP A 63 15.27 -10.54 13.18
CA ASP A 63 14.31 -10.85 12.12
C ASP A 63 13.78 -9.59 11.41
N ILE A 64 13.04 -9.79 10.33
CA ILE A 64 12.39 -8.74 9.54
C ILE A 64 10.91 -8.69 9.90
N VAL A 65 10.46 -7.52 10.35
CA VAL A 65 9.04 -7.21 10.53
C VAL A 65 8.57 -6.29 9.42
N ILE A 66 7.41 -6.58 8.84
CA ILE A 66 6.80 -5.79 7.77
C ILE A 66 5.33 -5.57 8.08
N GLY A 67 4.87 -4.33 7.95
CA GLY A 67 3.46 -4.00 8.09
C GLY A 67 3.23 -2.52 8.28
N PHE A 68 2.25 -2.18 9.09
CA PHE A 68 1.92 -0.80 9.41
C PHE A 68 2.50 -0.41 10.77
N MET A 69 2.65 0.88 10.99
CA MET A 69 3.03 1.39 12.30
C MET A 69 1.90 1.16 13.31
N ARG A 70 2.27 0.89 14.55
CA ARG A 70 1.34 0.91 15.68
C ARG A 70 0.76 2.33 15.84
N ALA A 71 -0.49 2.42 16.28
CA ALA A 71 -1.13 3.72 16.53
C ALA A 71 -0.28 4.59 17.46
N LYS A 72 -0.02 5.84 17.05
CA LYS A 72 0.79 6.83 17.78
C LYS A 72 2.21 6.36 18.14
N SER A 73 2.80 5.48 17.32
CA SER A 73 4.13 4.92 17.54
C SER A 73 4.86 4.76 16.20
N HIS A 74 6.20 4.64 16.26
CA HIS A 74 7.05 4.27 15.13
C HIS A 74 7.34 2.75 15.08
N ASP A 75 6.73 1.97 15.97
CA ASP A 75 6.89 0.51 15.97
C ASP A 75 6.09 -0.11 14.82
N VAL A 76 6.73 -0.98 14.06
CA VAL A 76 6.09 -1.72 12.99
C VAL A 76 5.45 -2.98 13.56
N ILE A 77 4.17 -3.17 13.25
CA ILE A 77 3.44 -4.41 13.54
C ILE A 77 3.77 -5.42 12.44
N ASP A 78 4.22 -6.61 12.81
CA ASP A 78 4.42 -7.69 11.83
C ASP A 78 3.07 -8.18 11.32
N LEU A 79 2.73 -7.75 10.11
CA LEU A 79 1.40 -7.95 9.54
C LEU A 79 1.33 -9.30 8.83
N GLN A 80 0.40 -10.15 9.24
CA GLN A 80 0.12 -11.41 8.56
C GLN A 80 -0.88 -11.20 7.41
N SER A 81 -1.95 -10.45 7.68
CA SER A 81 -2.96 -10.10 6.68
C SER A 81 -3.68 -8.80 7.04
N CYS A 82 -4.27 -8.15 6.04
CA CYS A 82 -5.12 -6.98 6.23
C CYS A 82 -6.41 -7.12 5.40
N PRO A 83 -7.58 -7.19 6.03
CA PRO A 83 -8.86 -7.39 5.33
C PRO A 83 -9.28 -6.22 4.44
N LEU A 84 -8.64 -5.04 4.61
CA LEU A 84 -8.91 -3.87 3.78
C LEU A 84 -8.20 -3.91 2.42
N LEU A 85 -7.30 -4.86 2.21
CA LEU A 85 -6.57 -5.03 0.96
C LEU A 85 -7.30 -6.01 0.03
N VAL A 86 -7.15 -5.80 -1.28
CA VAL A 86 -7.59 -6.79 -2.27
C VAL A 86 -6.91 -8.15 -2.02
N PRO A 87 -7.53 -9.28 -2.43
CA PRO A 87 -6.99 -10.61 -2.15
C PRO A 87 -5.52 -10.78 -2.53
N GLN A 88 -5.07 -10.21 -3.64
CA GLN A 88 -3.69 -10.29 -4.13
C GLN A 88 -2.66 -9.64 -3.17
N LEU A 89 -3.10 -8.73 -2.28
CA LEU A 89 -2.24 -8.00 -1.36
C LEU A 89 -2.35 -8.49 0.09
N GLN A 90 -3.30 -9.34 0.44
CA GLN A 90 -3.57 -9.69 1.84
C GLN A 90 -2.36 -10.29 2.55
N ASP A 91 -1.59 -11.15 1.90
CA ASP A 91 -0.38 -11.82 2.43
C ASP A 91 0.93 -11.18 1.97
N SER A 92 0.86 -10.06 1.21
CA SER A 92 2.04 -9.47 0.56
C SER A 92 3.10 -9.00 1.56
N ALA A 93 2.72 -8.51 2.75
CA ALA A 93 3.69 -8.13 3.78
C ALA A 93 4.61 -9.30 4.14
N PHE A 94 4.05 -10.49 4.37
CA PHE A 94 4.82 -11.69 4.67
C PHE A 94 5.66 -12.15 3.48
N ARG A 95 5.07 -12.20 2.29
CA ARG A 95 5.75 -12.67 1.06
C ARG A 95 6.94 -11.80 0.66
N LEU A 96 6.91 -10.50 0.98
CA LEU A 96 7.96 -9.55 0.60
C LEU A 96 9.13 -9.47 1.61
N LYS A 97 9.11 -10.23 2.71
CA LYS A 97 10.22 -10.29 3.68
C LYS A 97 11.59 -10.59 3.04
N PRO A 98 11.73 -11.48 2.04
CA PRO A 98 13.01 -11.72 1.39
C PRO A 98 13.62 -10.48 0.74
N LEU A 99 12.81 -9.64 0.05
CA LEU A 99 13.28 -8.38 -0.52
C LEU A 99 13.77 -7.40 0.56
N ALA A 100 13.00 -7.25 1.65
CA ALA A 100 13.39 -6.40 2.77
C ALA A 100 14.71 -6.87 3.41
N ARG A 101 14.92 -8.18 3.52
CA ARG A 101 16.15 -8.77 4.08
C ARG A 101 17.40 -8.40 3.27
N LEU A 102 17.28 -8.26 1.95
CA LEU A 102 18.39 -7.84 1.08
C LEU A 102 18.81 -6.38 1.33
N LEU A 103 17.86 -5.52 1.71
CA LEU A 103 18.07 -4.07 1.86
C LEU A 103 18.37 -3.67 3.31
N LEU A 104 17.76 -4.31 4.30
CA LEU A 104 17.86 -3.95 5.71
C LEU A 104 19.19 -4.47 6.32
N LYS A 105 20.28 -3.74 6.04
CA LYS A 105 21.61 -4.01 6.63
C LYS A 105 21.84 -3.31 7.98
N SER A 106 20.96 -2.37 8.34
CA SER A 106 21.00 -1.61 9.60
C SER A 106 19.57 -1.47 10.15
N ASP A 107 19.42 -0.79 11.28
CA ASP A 107 18.11 -0.52 11.91
C ASP A 107 17.31 0.56 11.19
N LYS A 108 17.87 1.17 10.14
CA LYS A 108 17.15 2.16 9.33
C LYS A 108 16.00 1.47 8.60
N PRO A 109 14.74 1.92 8.81
CA PRO A 109 13.60 1.32 8.14
C PRO A 109 13.61 1.62 6.64
N ILE A 110 12.90 0.78 5.89
CA ILE A 110 12.58 1.00 4.47
C ILE A 110 11.08 0.95 4.27
N ASP A 111 10.61 1.56 3.20
CA ASP A 111 9.23 1.48 2.75
C ASP A 111 9.13 0.57 1.54
N ILE A 112 8.05 -0.21 1.49
CA ILE A 112 7.71 -1.12 0.40
C ILE A 112 6.34 -0.71 -0.12
N ALA A 113 6.30 0.05 -1.21
CA ALA A 113 5.06 0.39 -1.89
C ALA A 113 4.68 -0.75 -2.83
N VAL A 114 3.45 -1.23 -2.71
CA VAL A 114 2.94 -2.36 -3.49
C VAL A 114 1.63 -1.97 -4.15
N THR A 115 1.52 -2.24 -5.44
CA THR A 115 0.28 -2.06 -6.21
C THR A 115 -0.11 -3.40 -6.85
N ALA A 116 -1.35 -3.83 -6.60
CA ALA A 116 -1.93 -4.95 -7.32
C ALA A 116 -2.39 -4.46 -8.71
N THR A 117 -1.93 -5.16 -9.74
CA THR A 117 -2.25 -4.86 -11.13
C THR A 117 -2.79 -6.11 -11.83
N THR A 118 -3.35 -5.97 -13.01
CA THR A 118 -3.83 -7.11 -13.80
C THR A 118 -2.71 -8.04 -14.27
N SER A 119 -1.48 -7.53 -14.31
CA SER A 119 -0.27 -8.28 -14.72
C SER A 119 0.57 -8.82 -13.56
N GLY A 120 0.15 -8.60 -12.30
CA GLY A 120 0.86 -9.02 -11.09
C GLY A 120 1.18 -7.85 -10.16
N LEU A 121 2.03 -8.08 -9.17
CA LEU A 121 2.41 -7.03 -8.21
C LEU A 121 3.50 -6.12 -8.81
N ASP A 122 3.26 -4.81 -8.68
CA ASP A 122 4.25 -3.76 -8.92
C ASP A 122 4.78 -3.29 -7.55
N VAL A 123 6.08 -3.42 -7.33
CA VAL A 123 6.74 -3.13 -6.04
C VAL A 123 7.80 -2.06 -6.21
N ASP A 124 7.73 -1.02 -5.39
CA ASP A 124 8.75 0.03 -5.31
C ASP A 124 9.34 0.09 -3.89
N LEU A 125 10.64 -0.11 -3.79
CA LEU A 125 11.41 -0.11 -2.55
C LEU A 125 11.99 1.28 -2.30
N ARG A 126 11.89 1.79 -1.06
CA ARG A 126 12.35 3.13 -0.70
C ARG A 126 13.10 3.12 0.63
N GLY A 127 13.99 4.09 0.84
CA GLY A 127 14.74 4.24 2.09
C GLY A 127 16.13 3.57 2.08
N HIS A 128 16.52 2.90 1.00
CA HIS A 128 17.87 2.38 0.75
C HIS A 128 18.62 3.33 -0.22
N GLY A 129 19.94 3.40 -0.14
CA GLY A 129 20.75 4.10 -1.14
C GLY A 129 20.75 3.37 -2.50
N PRO A 130 21.54 3.87 -3.48
CA PRO A 130 21.67 3.22 -4.79
C PRO A 130 22.08 1.75 -4.66
N ALA A 131 21.49 0.90 -5.48
CA ALA A 131 21.83 -0.52 -5.49
C ALA A 131 23.13 -0.78 -6.28
N SER A 132 24.08 -1.48 -5.65
CA SER A 132 25.24 -2.01 -6.35
C SER A 132 24.82 -3.03 -7.42
N PRO A 133 25.66 -3.32 -8.45
CA PRO A 133 25.36 -4.33 -9.43
C PRO A 133 25.02 -5.69 -8.82
N GLU A 134 25.73 -6.10 -7.78
CA GLU A 134 25.46 -7.35 -7.05
C GLU A 134 24.10 -7.35 -6.36
N LEU A 135 23.73 -6.24 -5.71
CA LEU A 135 22.42 -6.09 -5.06
C LEU A 135 21.31 -6.11 -6.12
N ARG A 136 21.49 -5.44 -7.26
CA ARG A 136 20.53 -5.47 -8.37
C ARG A 136 20.27 -6.91 -8.85
N MET A 137 21.31 -7.72 -9.03
CA MET A 137 21.16 -9.14 -9.41
C MET A 137 20.37 -9.93 -8.38
N LYS A 138 20.65 -9.74 -7.07
CA LYS A 138 19.91 -10.41 -5.99
C LYS A 138 18.44 -9.99 -5.97
N LEU A 139 18.15 -8.70 -6.13
CA LEU A 139 16.79 -8.16 -6.20
C LEU A 139 16.03 -8.69 -7.43
N THR A 140 16.68 -8.77 -8.59
CA THR A 140 16.09 -9.33 -9.82
C THR A 140 15.69 -10.78 -9.60
N ARG A 141 16.61 -11.60 -9.06
CA ARG A 141 16.32 -13.01 -8.78
C ARG A 141 15.16 -13.18 -7.79
N GLU A 142 15.13 -12.37 -6.76
CA GLU A 142 14.04 -12.43 -5.77
C GLU A 142 12.69 -12.00 -6.38
N ALA A 143 12.69 -10.99 -7.25
CA ALA A 143 11.49 -10.58 -7.98
C ALA A 143 10.94 -11.67 -8.91
N GLU A 144 11.83 -12.49 -9.49
CA GLU A 144 11.46 -13.67 -10.30
C GLU A 144 10.81 -14.76 -9.43
N ILE A 145 11.42 -15.08 -8.28
CA ILE A 145 10.90 -16.07 -7.33
C ILE A 145 9.51 -15.67 -6.82
N LEU A 146 9.32 -14.38 -6.53
CA LEU A 146 8.06 -13.82 -6.04
C LEU A 146 7.02 -13.56 -7.14
N ASP A 147 7.37 -13.82 -8.40
CA ASP A 147 6.56 -13.58 -9.60
C ASP A 147 6.03 -12.14 -9.70
N LEU A 148 6.86 -11.14 -9.35
CA LEU A 148 6.49 -9.75 -9.46
C LEU A 148 6.35 -9.33 -10.93
N ALA A 149 5.40 -8.44 -11.24
CA ALA A 149 5.32 -7.82 -12.55
C ALA A 149 6.49 -6.85 -12.76
N ARG A 150 6.76 -6.02 -11.76
CA ARG A 150 7.88 -5.07 -11.74
C ARG A 150 8.43 -4.91 -10.33
N LEU A 151 9.74 -4.70 -10.24
CA LEU A 151 10.42 -4.24 -9.04
C LEU A 151 11.22 -2.98 -9.37
N SER A 152 11.05 -1.93 -8.59
CA SER A 152 11.82 -0.68 -8.66
C SER A 152 12.43 -0.31 -7.31
N LEU A 153 13.43 0.55 -7.33
CA LEU A 153 14.07 1.15 -6.17
C LEU A 153 14.06 2.67 -6.37
N HIS A 154 13.29 3.40 -5.54
CA HIS A 154 13.05 4.83 -5.69
C HIS A 154 12.53 5.24 -7.08
N GLY A 155 11.70 4.39 -7.70
CA GLY A 155 11.18 4.60 -9.05
C GLY A 155 12.11 4.12 -10.17
N ASP A 156 13.40 3.84 -9.89
CA ASP A 156 14.32 3.27 -10.86
C ASP A 156 14.04 1.78 -11.04
N ILE A 157 13.71 1.37 -12.26
CA ILE A 157 13.37 -0.03 -12.54
C ILE A 157 14.59 -0.92 -12.35
N ILE A 158 14.48 -1.90 -11.45
CA ILE A 158 15.43 -3.00 -11.27
C ILE A 158 15.15 -4.09 -12.31
N VAL A 159 13.89 -4.52 -12.40
CA VAL A 159 13.41 -5.49 -13.38
C VAL A 159 11.93 -5.25 -13.67
N GLU A 160 11.53 -5.35 -14.92
CA GLU A 160 10.15 -5.40 -15.38
C GLU A 160 9.97 -6.67 -16.19
N ARG A 161 9.23 -7.61 -15.63
CA ARG A 161 8.93 -8.91 -16.27
C ARG A 161 7.64 -8.84 -17.09
N ARG A 162 6.71 -8.00 -16.62
CA ARG A 162 5.43 -7.70 -17.26
C ARG A 162 5.11 -6.23 -16.98
N ALA A 163 4.71 -5.48 -17.98
CA ALA A 163 4.30 -4.10 -17.77
C ALA A 163 3.09 -4.04 -16.80
N PRO A 164 3.19 -3.33 -15.65
CA PRO A 164 2.06 -3.20 -14.74
C PRO A 164 0.88 -2.50 -15.42
N GLN A 165 -0.28 -3.13 -15.44
CA GLN A 165 -1.48 -2.62 -16.10
C GLN A 165 -2.68 -2.64 -15.17
N ILE A 166 -3.59 -1.70 -15.38
CA ILE A 166 -4.90 -1.65 -14.75
C ILE A 166 -5.99 -1.43 -15.81
N ALA A 167 -7.20 -1.89 -15.50
CA ALA A 167 -8.37 -1.55 -16.28
C ALA A 167 -8.97 -0.23 -15.77
N ILE A 168 -9.27 0.70 -16.68
CA ILE A 168 -10.06 1.92 -16.42
C ILE A 168 -11.19 1.94 -17.45
N GLY A 169 -12.40 1.61 -17.01
CA GLY A 169 -13.51 1.37 -17.91
C GLY A 169 -13.19 0.25 -18.90
N LYS A 170 -13.16 0.57 -20.21
CA LYS A 170 -12.81 -0.38 -21.29
C LYS A 170 -11.34 -0.34 -21.70
N ALA A 171 -10.56 0.57 -21.14
CA ALA A 171 -9.15 0.74 -21.49
C ALA A 171 -8.24 -0.05 -20.55
N SER A 172 -7.12 -0.57 -21.09
CA SER A 172 -6.00 -1.08 -20.32
C SER A 172 -4.90 -0.02 -20.30
N VAL A 173 -4.46 0.38 -19.11
CA VAL A 173 -3.50 1.48 -18.92
C VAL A 173 -2.23 0.92 -18.28
N ILE A 174 -1.07 1.15 -18.90
CA ILE A 174 0.24 0.83 -18.33
C ILE A 174 0.59 1.89 -17.29
N LEU A 175 0.97 1.44 -16.09
CA LEU A 175 1.34 2.31 -14.97
C LEU A 175 2.84 2.66 -15.02
N PRO A 176 3.20 3.98 -15.08
CA PRO A 176 4.57 4.40 -14.81
C PRO A 176 4.99 4.04 -13.37
N PRO A 177 6.30 3.81 -13.10
CA PRO A 177 6.78 3.60 -11.74
C PRO A 177 6.39 4.76 -10.81
N GLY A 178 5.87 4.43 -9.62
CA GLY A 178 5.55 5.41 -8.59
C GLY A 178 4.39 6.37 -8.92
N CYS A 179 3.61 6.14 -9.99
CA CYS A 179 2.48 6.99 -10.35
C CYS A 179 1.39 6.98 -9.26
N PHE A 180 0.60 8.06 -9.25
CA PHE A 180 -0.60 8.11 -8.43
C PHE A 180 -1.68 7.17 -8.99
N LEU A 181 -2.38 6.50 -8.09
CA LEU A 181 -3.53 5.67 -8.38
C LEU A 181 -4.52 5.78 -7.24
N GLN A 182 -5.82 5.80 -7.52
CA GLN A 182 -6.83 5.70 -6.47
C GLN A 182 -6.67 4.40 -5.66
N ALA A 183 -6.93 4.50 -4.36
CA ALA A 183 -6.69 3.38 -3.45
C ALA A 183 -7.52 2.13 -3.80
N THR A 184 -8.72 2.33 -4.35
CA THR A 184 -9.64 1.27 -4.74
C THR A 184 -10.07 1.45 -6.20
N GLU A 185 -10.45 0.37 -6.85
CA GLU A 185 -11.02 0.40 -8.20
C GLU A 185 -12.37 1.13 -8.23
N ALA A 186 -13.22 0.89 -7.22
CA ALA A 186 -14.49 1.58 -7.06
C ALA A 186 -14.32 3.11 -6.95
N GLY A 187 -13.29 3.58 -6.20
CA GLY A 187 -13.00 5.00 -6.08
C GLY A 187 -12.41 5.64 -7.33
N GLU A 188 -11.93 4.84 -8.28
CA GLU A 188 -11.47 5.33 -9.58
C GLU A 188 -12.60 5.42 -10.62
N ALA A 189 -13.63 4.61 -10.44
CA ALA A 189 -14.80 4.57 -11.32
C ALA A 189 -15.81 5.71 -11.06
N LEU A 190 -15.65 6.47 -9.95
CA LEU A 190 -16.48 7.63 -9.57
C LEU A 190 -16.01 8.91 -10.24
#